data_0a04190cb6bcb77ac05629aa00843c6a
#
_entry.id   0a04190cb6bcb77ac05629aa00843c6a
#
_cell.length_a   1.000
_cell.length_b   1.000
_cell.length_c   1.000
_cell.angle_alpha   90.00
_cell.angle_beta   90.00
_cell.angle_gamma   90.00
#
_symmetry.space_group_name_H-M   'P 1'
#
loop_
_entity.id
_entity.type
_entity.pdbx_description
1 polymer ?
#
loop_
_entity_poly.entity_id
_entity_poly.type
_entity_poly.pdbx_seq_one_letter_code
_entity_poly.pdbx_strand_id
1 'polypeptide(L)'
;MKTKFIIFSLFAALMTSCVDYNTDSGFPKEEENPNFEQNEVRLWVTNQNKVYKLTELPIDYNDEISKLVIRINPSITYQTIDGFGGGMTGSSAYLFTQMSTEARSKALHSLFDPKEGIGLEHIRLSIGASDFSMGLYTYCDKAGIENFAVPELDKRDLIPVLKEILAINPNIKFIASPWSAPAWMKDSGLLNKGKLKGEEVYDDFATYFVKYIQAMKAEGITIQAITLQNEAMFESNVHPSMIMSAEEQATIIGQYLGPKLRKEGLPTEIYVLDHNFDIYDYALTVLKNKEANEYIAGTAFHGYAGTPSVLSNLTKAFPDKKIYMTELSGGEWNEKDEMKTLFYYLNDMAFPMIANGGNNFMMFNLALNSQHGPLTPGGEFCKDCRGVLTIDGDEVLPELEYYLLGHFGKIIRTGAKRIEANLQGMFPEDIKIMAFLNPDGTRALLAVNNGGTTENITIKDESTGKKLVYKLAPSSVISLLLK
;
A
#
# COMPACT_ATOMS: atom_id res chain seq x y z
N MET A 1 -36.10 -35.28 79.60
CA MET A 1 -37.40 -35.92 79.23
C MET A 1 -37.21 -36.41 77.82
N LYS A 2 -36.90 -37.68 77.63
CA LYS A 2 -37.74 -38.82 77.21
C LYS A 2 -38.65 -38.46 76.05
N THR A 3 -38.41 -38.98 74.80
CA THR A 3 -39.30 -39.92 74.14
C THR A 3 -38.78 -40.18 72.72
N LYS A 4 -38.33 -41.32 72.45
CA LYS A 4 -38.79 -42.58 71.86
C LYS A 4 -38.73 -42.63 70.35
N PHE A 5 -37.95 -43.56 69.90
CA PHE A 5 -37.85 -44.22 68.58
C PHE A 5 -39.17 -44.82 68.12
N ILE A 6 -39.39 -44.77 66.79
CA ILE A 6 -40.14 -45.87 66.07
C ILE A 6 -39.40 -46.14 64.77
N ILE A 7 -38.96 -47.39 64.65
CA ILE A 7 -38.42 -48.06 63.46
C ILE A 7 -39.58 -48.58 62.67
N PHE A 8 -39.67 -48.31 61.37
CA PHE A 8 -40.46 -49.11 60.43
C PHE A 8 -39.58 -49.64 59.33
N SER A 9 -39.38 -50.95 59.36
CA SER A 9 -38.82 -51.75 58.31
C SER A 9 -39.93 -52.03 57.27
N LEU A 10 -39.62 -51.80 56.01
CA LEU A 10 -40.37 -52.38 54.90
C LEU A 10 -39.42 -52.98 53.89
N PHE A 11 -39.52 -54.27 53.76
CA PHE A 11 -38.97 -55.07 52.66
C PHE A 11 -39.62 -54.67 51.36
N ALA A 12 -38.83 -54.43 50.31
CA ALA A 12 -39.34 -54.38 48.93
C ALA A 12 -38.34 -55.06 47.99
N ALA A 13 -38.90 -55.90 47.19
CA ALA A 13 -38.26 -56.92 46.37
C ALA A 13 -37.35 -56.32 45.29
N LEU A 14 -36.22 -57.01 45.05
CA LEU A 14 -35.42 -56.89 43.87
C LEU A 14 -36.21 -57.29 42.63
N MET A 15 -36.44 -56.35 41.71
CA MET A 15 -36.68 -56.60 40.30
C MET A 15 -35.44 -56.15 39.54
N THR A 16 -34.65 -57.09 39.07
CA THR A 16 -33.60 -56.88 38.05
C THR A 16 -34.27 -56.62 36.71
N SER A 17 -34.29 -55.33 36.29
CA SER A 17 -34.50 -54.99 34.90
C SER A 17 -33.08 -54.68 34.32
N CYS A 18 -32.67 -55.51 33.39
CA CYS A 18 -31.53 -55.16 32.50
C CYS A 18 -31.91 -53.90 31.73
N VAL A 19 -31.26 -52.80 32.07
CA VAL A 19 -31.27 -51.59 31.22
C VAL A 19 -30.04 -51.70 30.34
N ASP A 20 -30.24 -51.94 29.05
CA ASP A 20 -29.24 -51.77 28.03
C ASP A 20 -28.74 -50.32 28.10
N TYR A 21 -27.51 -50.11 28.58
CA TYR A 21 -26.81 -48.85 28.41
C TYR A 21 -26.38 -48.72 26.95
N ASN A 22 -27.25 -48.19 26.12
CA ASN A 22 -26.85 -47.58 24.87
C ASN A 22 -26.09 -46.34 25.23
N THR A 23 -24.73 -46.42 25.29
CA THR A 23 -23.86 -45.29 25.41
C THR A 23 -23.81 -44.54 24.07
N ASP A 24 -24.91 -43.89 23.73
CA ASP A 24 -24.86 -42.79 22.77
C ASP A 24 -24.43 -41.57 23.57
N SER A 25 -23.07 -41.39 23.67
CA SER A 25 -22.48 -40.20 24.20
C SER A 25 -22.78 -39.05 23.23
N GLY A 26 -23.89 -38.35 23.52
CA GLY A 26 -24.34 -37.19 22.78
C GLY A 26 -23.36 -36.00 22.91
N PHE A 27 -22.10 -36.16 22.54
CA PHE A 27 -21.29 -35.08 22.09
C PHE A 27 -21.79 -34.73 20.69
N PRO A 28 -22.12 -33.44 20.41
CA PRO A 28 -22.42 -33.05 19.04
C PRO A 28 -21.23 -33.50 18.19
N LYS A 29 -21.47 -34.34 17.17
CA LYS A 29 -20.46 -34.56 16.14
C LYS A 29 -20.07 -33.17 15.68
N GLU A 30 -18.79 -32.80 15.84
CA GLU A 30 -18.27 -31.62 15.14
C GLU A 30 -18.65 -31.78 13.67
N GLU A 31 -19.50 -30.91 13.17
CA GLU A 31 -19.78 -30.85 11.74
C GLU A 31 -18.42 -30.72 11.05
N GLU A 32 -18.06 -31.69 10.23
CA GLU A 32 -16.83 -31.64 9.45
C GLU A 32 -16.94 -30.42 8.54
N ASN A 33 -16.25 -29.33 8.92
CA ASN A 33 -16.21 -28.14 8.09
C ASN A 33 -15.65 -28.53 6.71
N PRO A 34 -16.32 -28.17 5.61
CA PRO A 34 -15.90 -28.57 4.28
C PRO A 34 -14.53 -27.96 3.94
N ASN A 35 -13.75 -28.66 3.14
CA ASN A 35 -12.53 -28.09 2.57
C ASN A 35 -12.88 -27.11 1.45
N PHE A 36 -12.01 -26.14 1.20
CA PHE A 36 -12.07 -25.36 -0.04
C PHE A 36 -11.83 -26.31 -1.23
N GLU A 37 -12.59 -26.14 -2.30
CA GLU A 37 -12.34 -26.84 -3.56
C GLU A 37 -11.12 -26.25 -4.29
N GLN A 38 -10.48 -27.03 -5.17
CA GLN A 38 -9.27 -26.61 -5.86
C GLN A 38 -9.46 -25.35 -6.74
N ASN A 39 -10.62 -25.18 -7.34
CA ASN A 39 -10.98 -24.01 -8.15
C ASN A 39 -11.37 -22.78 -7.32
N GLU A 40 -11.49 -22.91 -6.01
CA GLU A 40 -11.79 -21.83 -5.07
C GLU A 40 -10.54 -21.17 -4.48
N VAL A 41 -9.36 -21.74 -4.71
CA VAL A 41 -8.11 -21.27 -4.12
C VAL A 41 -7.07 -20.99 -5.20
N ARG A 42 -6.46 -19.81 -5.12
CA ARG A 42 -5.25 -19.50 -5.88
C ARG A 42 -4.13 -19.14 -4.90
N LEU A 43 -2.93 -19.59 -5.19
CA LEU A 43 -1.76 -19.46 -4.32
C LEU A 43 -0.56 -18.94 -5.10
N TRP A 44 0.08 -17.87 -4.62
CA TRP A 44 1.36 -17.38 -5.09
C TRP A 44 2.41 -17.49 -3.99
N VAL A 45 3.61 -17.90 -4.35
CA VAL A 45 4.70 -18.19 -3.41
C VAL A 45 5.98 -17.47 -3.82
N THR A 46 6.68 -16.92 -2.83
CA THR A 46 8.10 -16.54 -2.91
C THR A 46 8.85 -17.24 -1.79
N ASN A 47 10.03 -17.83 -2.07
CA ASN A 47 10.82 -18.54 -1.07
C ASN A 47 12.33 -18.31 -1.21
N GLN A 48 13.07 -18.64 -0.14
CA GLN A 48 14.51 -18.42 -0.02
C GLN A 48 15.34 -19.09 -1.14
N ASN A 49 14.91 -20.23 -1.63
CA ASN A 49 15.66 -20.96 -2.65
C ASN A 49 15.56 -20.32 -4.04
N LYS A 50 14.88 -19.15 -4.17
CA LYS A 50 14.65 -18.39 -5.41
C LYS A 50 14.03 -19.23 -6.55
N VAL A 51 13.60 -20.45 -6.26
CA VAL A 51 12.88 -21.32 -7.20
C VAL A 51 11.52 -20.72 -7.50
N TYR A 52 10.92 -20.08 -6.47
CA TYR A 52 9.63 -19.40 -6.58
C TYR A 52 9.80 -17.92 -6.28
N LYS A 53 9.47 -17.07 -7.25
CA LYS A 53 9.37 -15.62 -7.13
C LYS A 53 7.96 -15.22 -7.59
N LEU A 54 7.04 -15.06 -6.63
CA LEU A 54 5.62 -14.79 -6.89
C LEU A 54 5.01 -15.80 -7.88
N THR A 55 5.40 -17.06 -7.75
CA THR A 55 4.98 -18.14 -8.67
C THR A 55 3.63 -18.66 -8.24
N GLU A 56 2.67 -18.75 -9.17
CA GLU A 56 1.38 -19.39 -8.91
C GLU A 56 1.58 -20.91 -8.87
N LEU A 57 1.16 -21.54 -7.77
CA LEU A 57 1.30 -22.97 -7.53
C LEU A 57 -0.07 -23.61 -7.29
N PRO A 58 -0.26 -24.89 -7.71
CA PRO A 58 -1.41 -25.67 -7.29
C PRO A 58 -1.36 -25.91 -5.76
N ILE A 59 -2.52 -26.03 -5.14
CA ILE A 59 -2.62 -26.42 -3.74
C ILE A 59 -2.50 -27.94 -3.63
N ASP A 60 -1.58 -28.38 -2.79
CA ASP A 60 -1.49 -29.77 -2.34
C ASP A 60 -2.35 -29.91 -1.08
N TYR A 61 -3.52 -30.52 -1.24
CA TYR A 61 -4.47 -30.68 -0.14
C TYR A 61 -4.02 -31.80 0.80
N ASN A 62 -3.91 -31.45 2.08
CA ASN A 62 -3.64 -32.40 3.14
C ASN A 62 -4.87 -32.48 4.08
N ASP A 63 -5.33 -33.68 4.39
CA ASP A 63 -6.49 -33.89 5.27
C ASP A 63 -6.12 -33.84 6.77
N GLU A 64 -4.84 -33.81 7.09
CA GLU A 64 -4.35 -33.79 8.48
C GLU A 64 -4.47 -32.36 9.07
N ILE A 65 -5.55 -32.13 9.83
CA ILE A 65 -5.81 -30.84 10.48
C ILE A 65 -4.65 -30.49 11.45
N SER A 66 -4.03 -29.33 11.23
CA SER A 66 -3.01 -28.80 12.12
C SER A 66 -3.64 -28.19 13.39
N LYS A 67 -2.88 -28.23 14.50
CA LYS A 67 -3.20 -27.45 15.72
C LYS A 67 -2.93 -25.95 15.58
N LEU A 68 -2.17 -25.56 14.54
CA LEU A 68 -1.91 -24.15 14.21
C LEU A 68 -3.00 -23.67 13.27
N VAL A 69 -3.90 -22.84 13.75
CA VAL A 69 -5.05 -22.40 12.96
C VAL A 69 -4.99 -20.89 12.71
N ILE A 70 -5.07 -20.51 11.45
CA ILE A 70 -5.32 -19.12 11.02
C ILE A 70 -6.83 -18.97 10.83
N ARG A 71 -7.48 -18.19 11.67
CA ARG A 71 -8.90 -17.88 11.54
C ARG A 71 -9.08 -16.55 10.81
N ILE A 72 -9.89 -16.57 9.75
CA ILE A 72 -10.27 -15.38 8.99
C ILE A 72 -11.72 -15.07 9.30
N ASN A 73 -11.99 -13.88 9.82
CA ASN A 73 -13.34 -13.44 10.17
C ASN A 73 -13.77 -12.20 9.36
N PRO A 74 -14.45 -12.35 8.23
CA PRO A 74 -14.86 -11.24 7.37
C PRO A 74 -15.99 -10.38 7.97
N SER A 75 -16.60 -10.80 9.09
CA SER A 75 -17.62 -9.98 9.78
C SER A 75 -17.00 -8.83 10.58
N ILE A 76 -15.70 -8.91 10.92
CA ILE A 76 -14.96 -7.84 11.60
C ILE A 76 -14.06 -7.16 10.60
N THR A 77 -14.43 -5.94 10.24
CA THR A 77 -13.73 -5.16 9.20
C THR A 77 -13.07 -3.92 9.80
N TYR A 78 -11.97 -3.52 9.17
CA TYR A 78 -11.21 -2.32 9.48
C TYR A 78 -11.23 -1.34 8.30
N GLN A 79 -10.15 -0.62 8.06
CA GLN A 79 -10.06 0.35 6.97
C GLN A 79 -10.19 -0.29 5.58
N THR A 80 -10.57 0.55 4.62
CA THR A 80 -10.61 0.20 3.20
C THR A 80 -9.24 0.42 2.57
N ILE A 81 -8.81 -0.49 1.69
CA ILE A 81 -7.58 -0.38 0.91
C ILE A 81 -7.88 0.33 -0.42
N ASP A 82 -7.10 1.35 -0.71
CA ASP A 82 -7.24 2.14 -1.94
C ASP A 82 -6.34 1.64 -3.08
N GLY A 83 -5.39 0.74 -2.78
CA GLY A 83 -4.55 0.08 -3.78
C GLY A 83 -3.06 0.07 -3.42
N PHE A 84 -2.28 -0.57 -4.26
CA PHE A 84 -0.83 -0.68 -4.18
C PHE A 84 -0.20 -0.16 -5.47
N GLY A 85 1.03 0.38 -5.40
CA GLY A 85 1.60 0.98 -6.58
C GLY A 85 3.00 1.52 -6.44
N GLY A 86 3.31 2.53 -7.26
CA GLY A 86 4.63 3.16 -7.22
C GLY A 86 4.71 4.49 -7.96
N GLY A 87 5.87 5.13 -7.85
CA GLY A 87 6.15 6.43 -8.47
C GLY A 87 6.46 6.31 -9.96
N MET A 88 5.66 6.96 -10.80
CA MET A 88 5.98 7.19 -12.22
C MET A 88 6.64 8.56 -12.35
N THR A 89 7.96 8.59 -12.17
CA THR A 89 8.78 9.80 -12.34
C THR A 89 9.06 10.08 -13.81
N GLY A 90 9.57 11.29 -14.12
CA GLY A 90 9.99 11.62 -15.48
C GLY A 90 11.03 10.64 -16.05
N SER A 91 11.92 10.12 -15.21
CA SER A 91 12.92 9.11 -15.61
C SER A 91 12.29 7.75 -15.87
N SER A 92 11.35 7.30 -15.04
CA SER A 92 10.61 6.06 -15.30
C SER A 92 9.84 6.15 -16.61
N ALA A 93 9.10 7.24 -16.83
CA ALA A 93 8.37 7.47 -18.07
C ALA A 93 9.28 7.50 -19.30
N TYR A 94 10.42 8.18 -19.20
CA TYR A 94 11.43 8.19 -20.26
C TYR A 94 11.92 6.79 -20.62
N LEU A 95 12.27 5.95 -19.63
CA LEU A 95 12.71 4.58 -19.89
C LEU A 95 11.67 3.77 -20.66
N PHE A 96 10.40 3.85 -20.27
CA PHE A 96 9.32 3.19 -21.01
C PHE A 96 9.21 3.70 -22.46
N THR A 97 9.38 5.02 -22.70
CA THR A 97 9.30 5.55 -24.08
C THR A 97 10.47 5.17 -24.97
N GLN A 98 11.63 4.81 -24.38
CA GLN A 98 12.80 4.33 -25.14
C GLN A 98 12.68 2.86 -25.59
N MET A 99 11.74 2.11 -25.02
CA MET A 99 11.50 0.71 -25.38
C MET A 99 10.78 0.59 -26.72
N SER A 100 10.97 -0.54 -27.41
CA SER A 100 10.08 -0.93 -28.50
C SER A 100 8.63 -1.03 -28.00
N THR A 101 7.67 -0.83 -28.89
CA THR A 101 6.23 -0.90 -28.52
C THR A 101 5.86 -2.24 -27.90
N GLU A 102 6.42 -3.34 -28.40
CA GLU A 102 6.15 -4.69 -27.88
C GLU A 102 6.70 -4.88 -26.47
N ALA A 103 7.98 -4.55 -26.24
CA ALA A 103 8.62 -4.67 -24.92
C ALA A 103 7.96 -3.77 -23.89
N ARG A 104 7.64 -2.51 -24.25
CA ARG A 104 6.93 -1.57 -23.40
C ARG A 104 5.53 -2.08 -23.02
N SER A 105 4.76 -2.54 -24.00
CA SER A 105 3.44 -3.10 -23.73
C SER A 105 3.53 -4.27 -22.75
N LYS A 106 4.47 -5.19 -22.93
CA LYS A 106 4.69 -6.33 -22.03
C LYS A 106 5.06 -5.87 -20.61
N ALA A 107 5.95 -4.90 -20.48
CA ALA A 107 6.36 -4.35 -19.18
C ALA A 107 5.19 -3.66 -18.46
N LEU A 108 4.42 -2.85 -19.16
CA LEU A 108 3.24 -2.16 -18.58
C LEU A 108 2.15 -3.17 -18.19
N HIS A 109 1.87 -4.19 -19.00
CA HIS A 109 0.94 -5.27 -18.63
C HIS A 109 1.42 -6.03 -17.39
N SER A 110 2.72 -6.31 -17.27
CA SER A 110 3.25 -7.00 -16.09
C SER A 110 3.01 -6.24 -14.79
N LEU A 111 2.98 -4.90 -14.83
CA LEU A 111 2.71 -4.05 -13.67
C LEU A 111 1.20 -3.86 -13.41
N PHE A 112 0.43 -3.52 -14.45
CA PHE A 112 -0.90 -2.93 -14.28
C PHE A 112 -2.07 -3.83 -14.67
N ASP A 113 -1.85 -4.91 -15.43
CA ASP A 113 -2.94 -5.82 -15.77
C ASP A 113 -3.42 -6.56 -14.51
N PRO A 114 -4.71 -6.45 -14.14
CA PRO A 114 -5.21 -7.03 -12.88
C PRO A 114 -5.33 -8.57 -12.91
N LYS A 115 -5.20 -9.20 -14.08
CA LYS A 115 -5.29 -10.65 -14.24
C LYS A 115 -3.91 -11.29 -14.47
N GLU A 116 -3.21 -10.83 -15.50
CA GLU A 116 -1.93 -11.40 -15.93
C GLU A 116 -0.74 -10.73 -15.21
N GLY A 117 -0.81 -9.41 -14.96
CA GLY A 117 0.21 -8.65 -14.25
C GLY A 117 0.13 -8.76 -12.72
N ILE A 118 0.88 -7.95 -12.02
CA ILE A 118 0.79 -7.83 -10.55
C ILE A 118 -0.36 -6.92 -10.11
N GLY A 119 -1.11 -6.29 -11.02
CA GLY A 119 -2.35 -5.60 -10.75
C GLY A 119 -2.21 -4.33 -9.91
N LEU A 120 -1.18 -3.51 -10.17
CA LEU A 120 -1.04 -2.22 -9.50
C LEU A 120 -2.19 -1.29 -9.88
N GLU A 121 -2.73 -0.58 -8.90
CA GLU A 121 -3.89 0.31 -9.07
C GLU A 121 -3.62 1.75 -8.62
N HIS A 122 -2.39 2.06 -8.14
CA HIS A 122 -2.04 3.39 -7.65
C HIS A 122 -0.72 3.87 -8.27
N ILE A 123 -0.69 5.11 -8.74
CA ILE A 123 0.52 5.75 -9.29
C ILE A 123 0.73 7.11 -8.63
N ARG A 124 1.95 7.34 -8.14
CA ARG A 124 2.39 8.67 -7.68
C ARG A 124 3.13 9.39 -8.79
N LEU A 125 2.74 10.63 -9.06
CA LEU A 125 3.32 11.50 -10.08
C LEU A 125 4.09 12.66 -9.44
N SER A 126 5.17 13.11 -10.06
CA SER A 126 5.76 14.40 -9.75
C SER A 126 5.06 15.52 -10.53
N ILE A 127 4.77 16.65 -9.87
CA ILE A 127 4.31 17.87 -10.54
C ILE A 127 5.55 18.70 -10.91
N GLY A 128 6.05 18.53 -12.11
CA GLY A 128 7.35 19.01 -12.54
C GLY A 128 8.48 18.05 -12.22
N ALA A 129 9.71 18.55 -12.22
CA ALA A 129 10.90 17.75 -11.97
C ALA A 129 10.99 17.26 -10.52
N SER A 130 11.44 16.02 -10.35
CA SER A 130 11.86 15.42 -9.07
C SER A 130 13.38 15.21 -9.06
N ASP A 131 13.88 14.34 -8.20
CA ASP A 131 15.25 13.80 -8.20
C ASP A 131 15.51 12.83 -9.38
N PHE A 132 14.43 12.26 -9.96
CA PHE A 132 14.47 11.39 -11.13
C PHE A 132 13.68 12.00 -12.31
N SER A 133 14.32 12.89 -13.04
CA SER A 133 13.72 13.60 -14.18
C SER A 133 14.75 13.85 -15.29
N MET A 134 14.26 13.99 -16.52
CA MET A 134 15.12 14.27 -17.68
C MET A 134 15.56 15.73 -17.80
N GLY A 135 15.14 16.59 -16.87
CA GLY A 135 15.46 18.00 -16.84
C GLY A 135 14.95 18.69 -15.58
N LEU A 136 15.33 19.93 -15.36
CA LEU A 136 14.83 20.80 -14.30
C LEU A 136 13.74 21.68 -14.87
N TYR A 137 12.50 21.49 -14.43
CA TYR A 137 11.34 22.23 -14.92
C TYR A 137 10.18 22.19 -13.92
N THR A 138 9.27 23.14 -14.09
CA THR A 138 7.94 23.13 -13.50
C THR A 138 6.89 23.36 -14.57
N TYR A 139 5.63 23.37 -14.23
CA TYR A 139 4.54 23.75 -15.15
C TYR A 139 4.41 25.28 -15.30
N CYS A 140 5.29 26.09 -14.65
CA CYS A 140 5.24 27.55 -14.70
C CYS A 140 6.62 28.16 -14.42
N ASP A 141 7.61 27.89 -15.28
CA ASP A 141 8.98 28.37 -15.08
C ASP A 141 9.14 29.88 -15.30
N LYS A 142 8.30 30.46 -16.17
CA LYS A 142 8.24 31.92 -16.36
C LYS A 142 7.34 32.54 -15.30
N ALA A 143 7.79 33.65 -14.70
CA ALA A 143 7.02 34.37 -13.68
C ALA A 143 5.63 34.80 -14.18
N GLY A 144 4.65 34.63 -13.28
CA GLY A 144 3.24 34.89 -13.53
C GLY A 144 2.47 33.60 -13.85
N ILE A 145 1.41 33.32 -13.08
CA ILE A 145 0.64 32.08 -13.16
C ILE A 145 -0.12 31.90 -14.51
N GLU A 146 -0.27 32.96 -15.26
CA GLU A 146 -0.79 32.96 -16.63
C GLU A 146 0.14 32.23 -17.62
N ASN A 147 1.44 32.10 -17.29
CA ASN A 147 2.43 31.37 -18.06
C ASN A 147 2.48 29.86 -17.78
N PHE A 148 1.50 29.34 -17.00
CA PHE A 148 1.36 27.91 -16.78
C PHE A 148 1.18 27.16 -18.11
N ALA A 149 1.95 26.11 -18.33
CA ALA A 149 1.85 25.22 -19.49
C ALA A 149 2.33 23.82 -19.14
N VAL A 150 1.77 22.80 -19.79
CA VAL A 150 2.28 21.42 -19.67
C VAL A 150 3.68 21.35 -20.28
N PRO A 151 4.70 20.86 -19.53
CA PRO A 151 6.07 20.78 -20.04
C PRO A 151 6.23 19.84 -21.22
N GLU A 152 7.15 20.15 -22.14
CA GLU A 152 7.41 19.29 -23.31
C GLU A 152 7.94 17.90 -22.92
N LEU A 153 8.67 17.77 -21.81
CA LEU A 153 9.12 16.47 -21.31
C LEU A 153 7.93 15.59 -20.88
N ASP A 154 6.94 16.16 -20.22
CA ASP A 154 5.76 15.40 -19.81
C ASP A 154 4.85 15.05 -21.00
N LYS A 155 4.72 15.95 -21.99
CA LYS A 155 4.01 15.66 -23.24
C LYS A 155 4.68 14.54 -24.03
N ARG A 156 6.02 14.49 -24.03
CA ARG A 156 6.79 13.51 -24.79
C ARG A 156 6.80 12.14 -24.11
N ASP A 157 6.99 12.10 -22.79
CA ASP A 157 7.28 10.86 -22.06
C ASP A 157 6.12 10.46 -21.14
N LEU A 158 5.74 11.30 -20.18
CA LEU A 158 4.85 10.94 -19.09
C LEU A 158 3.40 10.69 -19.58
N ILE A 159 2.80 11.67 -20.24
CA ILE A 159 1.40 11.61 -20.64
C ILE A 159 1.09 10.42 -21.57
N PRO A 160 1.92 10.11 -22.60
CA PRO A 160 1.69 8.94 -23.44
C PRO A 160 1.73 7.62 -22.67
N VAL A 161 2.69 7.44 -21.76
CA VAL A 161 2.80 6.22 -20.95
C VAL A 161 1.61 6.08 -20.01
N LEU A 162 1.13 7.16 -19.39
CA LEU A 162 -0.06 7.12 -18.53
C LEU A 162 -1.32 6.74 -19.31
N LYS A 163 -1.46 7.19 -20.57
CA LYS A 163 -2.57 6.80 -21.45
C LYS A 163 -2.52 5.31 -21.82
N GLU A 164 -1.33 4.76 -22.08
CA GLU A 164 -1.14 3.32 -22.30
C GLU A 164 -1.53 2.51 -21.03
N ILE A 165 -1.14 2.98 -19.87
CA ILE A 165 -1.51 2.35 -18.59
C ILE A 165 -3.02 2.37 -18.37
N LEU A 166 -3.68 3.52 -18.63
CA LEU A 166 -5.14 3.64 -18.50
C LEU A 166 -5.89 2.76 -19.51
N ALA A 167 -5.31 2.47 -20.68
CA ALA A 167 -5.86 1.51 -21.64
C ALA A 167 -5.78 0.06 -21.13
N ILE A 168 -4.76 -0.28 -20.32
CA ILE A 168 -4.62 -1.59 -19.66
C ILE A 168 -5.56 -1.70 -18.45
N ASN A 169 -5.54 -0.68 -17.59
CA ASN A 169 -6.36 -0.63 -16.39
C ASN A 169 -6.98 0.76 -16.19
N PRO A 170 -8.25 0.97 -16.55
CA PRO A 170 -8.92 2.25 -16.41
C PRO A 170 -9.20 2.67 -14.96
N ASN A 171 -8.98 1.79 -13.98
CA ASN A 171 -9.24 2.04 -12.57
C ASN A 171 -8.01 2.60 -11.82
N ILE A 172 -6.92 2.89 -12.51
CA ILE A 172 -5.73 3.49 -11.91
C ILE A 172 -6.07 4.81 -11.21
N LYS A 173 -5.59 4.94 -9.98
CA LYS A 173 -5.66 6.17 -9.19
C LYS A 173 -4.33 6.90 -9.24
N PHE A 174 -4.39 8.22 -9.41
CA PHE A 174 -3.20 9.08 -9.45
C PHE A 174 -3.18 10.00 -8.24
N ILE A 175 -2.05 10.00 -7.51
CA ILE A 175 -1.69 11.03 -6.53
C ILE A 175 -0.50 11.81 -7.08
N ALA A 176 -0.50 13.14 -6.96
CA ALA A 176 0.55 13.97 -7.50
C ALA A 176 1.15 14.92 -6.45
N SER A 177 2.47 15.13 -6.51
CA SER A 177 3.22 15.91 -5.53
C SER A 177 4.30 16.74 -6.21
N PRO A 178 4.44 18.05 -5.94
CA PRO A 178 5.59 18.83 -6.40
C PRO A 178 6.79 18.61 -5.48
N TRP A 179 8.01 18.54 -6.03
CA TRP A 179 9.26 18.62 -5.28
C TRP A 179 9.64 20.06 -4.95
N SER A 180 9.14 21.00 -5.75
CA SER A 180 9.32 22.45 -5.56
C SER A 180 8.20 23.23 -6.22
N ALA A 181 7.86 24.38 -5.65
CA ALA A 181 7.12 25.41 -6.37
C ALA A 181 7.98 25.99 -7.50
N PRO A 182 7.39 26.66 -8.50
CA PRO A 182 8.13 27.46 -9.48
C PRO A 182 9.13 28.42 -8.82
N ALA A 183 10.33 28.51 -9.39
CA ALA A 183 11.43 29.27 -8.79
C ALA A 183 11.07 30.74 -8.46
N TRP A 184 10.23 31.37 -9.28
CA TRP A 184 9.79 32.76 -9.07
C TRP A 184 8.86 32.95 -7.86
N MET A 185 8.21 31.87 -7.37
CA MET A 185 7.41 31.90 -6.15
C MET A 185 8.26 31.74 -4.88
N LYS A 186 9.56 31.41 -5.00
CA LYS A 186 10.44 31.09 -3.89
C LYS A 186 11.39 32.25 -3.58
N ASP A 187 11.78 32.36 -2.30
CA ASP A 187 12.72 33.34 -1.80
C ASP A 187 14.14 33.16 -2.38
N SER A 188 14.53 31.90 -2.64
CA SER A 188 15.80 31.54 -3.26
C SER A 188 15.86 31.90 -4.76
N GLY A 189 14.71 31.99 -5.44
CA GLY A 189 14.65 32.09 -6.90
C GLY A 189 15.15 30.86 -7.65
N LEU A 190 15.31 29.71 -6.95
CA LEU A 190 15.81 28.45 -7.49
C LEU A 190 14.78 27.32 -7.28
N LEU A 191 14.86 26.27 -8.10
CA LEU A 191 14.06 25.06 -7.85
C LEU A 191 14.57 24.28 -6.64
N ASN A 192 15.87 24.28 -6.41
CA ASN A 192 16.50 23.70 -5.22
C ASN A 192 16.34 24.63 -4.04
N LYS A 193 16.19 24.09 -2.83
CA LYS A 193 16.15 24.87 -1.57
C LYS A 193 15.11 25.99 -1.50
N GLY A 194 15.13 26.67 -0.35
CA GLY A 194 14.30 27.82 -0.07
C GLY A 194 12.85 27.46 0.27
N LYS A 195 12.05 28.48 0.43
CA LYS A 195 10.63 28.40 0.79
C LYS A 195 9.81 29.35 -0.06
N LEU A 196 8.50 29.29 0.00
CA LEU A 196 7.65 30.29 -0.61
C LEU A 196 7.96 31.68 -0.05
N LYS A 197 7.83 32.72 -0.89
CA LYS A 197 8.08 34.12 -0.50
C LYS A 197 7.16 34.61 0.61
N GLY A 198 6.00 33.98 0.77
CA GLY A 198 4.97 34.32 1.74
C GLY A 198 3.60 34.39 1.11
N GLU A 199 2.66 35.08 1.78
CA GLU A 199 1.25 35.14 1.37
C GLU A 199 1.04 35.71 -0.03
N GLU A 200 1.94 36.58 -0.51
CA GLU A 200 1.86 37.18 -1.84
C GLU A 200 1.89 36.17 -3.00
N VAL A 201 2.35 34.93 -2.74
CA VAL A 201 2.38 33.86 -3.77
C VAL A 201 1.43 32.68 -3.46
N TYR A 202 0.75 32.66 -2.31
CA TYR A 202 -0.09 31.51 -1.94
C TYR A 202 -1.28 31.32 -2.89
N ASP A 203 -1.87 32.42 -3.35
CA ASP A 203 -2.96 32.36 -4.33
C ASP A 203 -2.50 31.78 -5.68
N ASP A 204 -1.35 32.21 -6.15
CA ASP A 204 -0.74 31.69 -7.37
C ASP A 204 -0.33 30.21 -7.21
N PHE A 205 0.23 29.85 -6.06
CA PHE A 205 0.60 28.45 -5.78
C PHE A 205 -0.63 27.54 -5.71
N ALA A 206 -1.71 27.97 -5.08
CA ALA A 206 -2.99 27.25 -5.11
C ALA A 206 -3.57 27.14 -6.55
N THR A 207 -3.45 28.23 -7.34
CA THR A 207 -3.88 28.23 -8.75
C THR A 207 -3.03 27.29 -9.60
N TYR A 208 -1.74 27.13 -9.29
CA TYR A 208 -0.84 26.18 -9.93
C TYR A 208 -1.38 24.75 -9.86
N PHE A 209 -1.85 24.30 -8.69
CA PHE A 209 -2.48 22.98 -8.54
C PHE A 209 -3.78 22.86 -9.33
N VAL A 210 -4.64 23.86 -9.27
CA VAL A 210 -5.89 23.85 -10.03
C VAL A 210 -5.62 23.69 -11.52
N LYS A 211 -4.69 24.49 -12.07
CA LYS A 211 -4.30 24.39 -13.49
C LYS A 211 -3.68 23.04 -13.84
N TYR A 212 -2.84 22.47 -12.97
CA TYR A 212 -2.29 21.13 -13.16
C TYR A 212 -3.38 20.07 -13.24
N ILE A 213 -4.30 20.04 -12.28
CA ILE A 213 -5.41 19.08 -12.25
C ILE A 213 -6.28 19.21 -13.51
N GLN A 214 -6.60 20.46 -13.93
CA GLN A 214 -7.37 20.71 -15.12
C GLN A 214 -6.63 20.29 -16.41
N ALA A 215 -5.32 20.54 -16.49
CA ALA A 215 -4.50 20.16 -17.63
C ALA A 215 -4.39 18.63 -17.77
N MET A 216 -4.15 17.91 -16.68
CA MET A 216 -4.11 16.45 -16.70
C MET A 216 -5.48 15.85 -17.05
N LYS A 217 -6.56 16.44 -16.53
CA LYS A 217 -7.93 16.04 -16.89
C LYS A 217 -8.21 16.24 -18.38
N ALA A 218 -7.71 17.31 -18.99
CA ALA A 218 -7.85 17.56 -20.43
C ALA A 218 -7.12 16.48 -21.27
N GLU A 219 -6.06 15.87 -20.71
CA GLU A 219 -5.35 14.74 -21.32
C GLU A 219 -6.04 13.38 -21.03
N GLY A 220 -7.16 13.36 -20.30
CA GLY A 220 -7.88 12.15 -19.92
C GLY A 220 -7.33 11.48 -18.65
N ILE A 221 -6.46 12.16 -17.91
CA ILE A 221 -5.82 11.67 -16.69
C ILE A 221 -6.44 12.38 -15.48
N THR A 222 -7.25 11.66 -14.70
CA THR A 222 -7.90 12.23 -13.50
C THR A 222 -6.96 12.14 -12.31
N ILE A 223 -6.59 13.26 -11.71
CA ILE A 223 -5.80 13.33 -10.48
C ILE A 223 -6.75 13.21 -9.29
N GLN A 224 -6.75 12.04 -8.62
CA GLN A 224 -7.62 11.79 -7.47
C GLN A 224 -7.12 12.49 -6.21
N ALA A 225 -5.79 12.61 -6.05
CA ALA A 225 -5.22 13.20 -4.85
C ALA A 225 -3.98 14.04 -5.16
N ILE A 226 -3.67 14.97 -4.28
CA ILE A 226 -2.43 15.75 -4.30
C ILE A 226 -1.86 15.86 -2.89
N THR A 227 -0.54 16.07 -2.80
CA THR A 227 0.13 16.67 -1.64
C THR A 227 0.69 18.03 -2.03
N LEU A 228 0.86 18.93 -1.07
CA LEU A 228 1.33 20.29 -1.40
C LEU A 228 2.84 20.35 -1.65
N GLN A 229 3.60 19.45 -1.04
CA GLN A 229 5.04 19.43 -1.13
C GLN A 229 5.57 18.03 -0.82
N ASN A 230 6.41 17.49 -1.71
CA ASN A 230 7.23 16.32 -1.38
C ASN A 230 8.25 16.69 -0.34
N GLU A 231 8.30 15.94 0.77
CA GLU A 231 9.27 16.10 1.85
C GLU A 231 9.42 17.55 2.35
N ALA A 232 8.30 18.10 2.84
CA ALA A 232 8.16 19.51 3.22
C ALA A 232 9.23 20.04 4.21
N MET A 233 9.96 19.16 4.90
CA MET A 233 11.03 19.54 5.85
C MET A 233 12.45 19.19 5.35
N PHE A 234 12.58 18.86 4.06
CA PHE A 234 13.85 18.48 3.45
C PHE A 234 14.32 19.50 2.40
N GLU A 235 15.60 19.86 2.44
CA GLU A 235 16.27 20.69 1.44
C GLU A 235 17.38 19.94 0.72
N SER A 236 17.39 20.05 -0.60
CA SER A 236 18.45 19.49 -1.45
C SER A 236 19.19 20.58 -2.20
N ASN A 237 20.52 20.39 -2.38
CA ASN A 237 21.33 21.21 -3.26
C ASN A 237 21.33 20.76 -4.71
N VAL A 238 20.87 19.51 -4.96
CA VAL A 238 21.12 18.79 -6.22
C VAL A 238 19.86 18.44 -7.00
N HIS A 239 18.69 18.53 -6.37
CA HIS A 239 17.39 18.33 -7.04
C HIS A 239 16.35 19.32 -6.50
N PRO A 240 15.21 19.48 -7.18
CA PRO A 240 14.13 20.34 -6.70
C PRO A 240 13.71 19.98 -5.27
N SER A 241 13.56 20.98 -4.43
CA SER A 241 13.13 20.83 -3.03
C SER A 241 12.65 22.17 -2.49
N MET A 242 11.83 22.15 -1.45
CA MET A 242 11.31 23.35 -0.81
C MET A 242 10.90 23.05 0.62
N ILE A 243 11.31 23.91 1.55
CA ILE A 243 10.82 23.87 2.93
C ILE A 243 9.44 24.49 3.01
N MET A 244 8.52 23.81 3.69
CA MET A 244 7.18 24.31 4.01
C MET A 244 6.84 23.91 5.43
N SER A 245 6.51 24.86 6.32
CA SER A 245 6.11 24.53 7.68
C SER A 245 4.69 23.96 7.73
N ALA A 246 4.34 23.28 8.83
CA ALA A 246 3.00 22.74 9.02
C ALA A 246 1.93 23.84 9.05
N GLU A 247 2.25 24.99 9.66
CA GLU A 247 1.38 26.15 9.73
C GLU A 247 1.16 26.78 8.35
N GLU A 248 2.24 26.87 7.55
CA GLU A 248 2.16 27.37 6.17
C GLU A 248 1.32 26.44 5.29
N GLN A 249 1.55 25.11 5.39
CA GLN A 249 0.75 24.11 4.69
C GLN A 249 -0.73 24.22 5.07
N ALA A 250 -1.04 24.35 6.37
CA ALA A 250 -2.40 24.52 6.85
C ALA A 250 -3.06 25.82 6.32
N THR A 251 -2.33 26.93 6.32
CA THR A 251 -2.82 28.21 5.80
C THR A 251 -3.16 28.11 4.31
N ILE A 252 -2.26 27.55 3.51
CA ILE A 252 -2.46 27.39 2.06
C ILE A 252 -3.67 26.49 1.78
N ILE A 253 -3.80 25.38 2.50
CA ILE A 253 -4.94 24.46 2.33
C ILE A 253 -6.25 25.15 2.72
N GLY A 254 -6.33 25.71 3.91
CA GLY A 254 -7.57 26.23 4.48
C GLY A 254 -8.07 27.48 3.78
N GLN A 255 -7.17 28.39 3.41
CA GLN A 255 -7.55 29.72 2.93
C GLN A 255 -7.46 29.87 1.41
N TYR A 256 -6.65 29.06 0.73
CA TYR A 256 -6.40 29.24 -0.71
C TYR A 256 -6.79 27.99 -1.53
N LEU A 257 -6.14 26.84 -1.33
CA LEU A 257 -6.28 25.69 -2.22
C LEU A 257 -7.63 24.98 -2.06
N GLY A 258 -8.03 24.68 -0.82
CA GLY A 258 -9.30 24.00 -0.54
C GLY A 258 -10.52 24.76 -1.08
N PRO A 259 -10.66 26.07 -0.77
CA PRO A 259 -11.71 26.90 -1.34
C PRO A 259 -11.68 26.94 -2.88
N LYS A 260 -10.48 27.00 -3.51
CA LYS A 260 -10.36 27.00 -4.98
C LYS A 260 -10.82 25.70 -5.59
N LEU A 261 -10.37 24.53 -5.07
CA LEU A 261 -10.80 23.22 -5.57
C LEU A 261 -12.32 23.06 -5.47
N ARG A 262 -12.91 23.49 -4.36
CA ARG A 262 -14.37 23.48 -4.16
C ARG A 262 -15.08 24.38 -5.16
N LYS A 263 -14.59 25.60 -5.37
CA LYS A 263 -15.16 26.58 -6.32
C LYS A 263 -15.11 26.08 -7.77
N GLU A 264 -14.01 25.43 -8.15
CA GLU A 264 -13.82 24.87 -9.50
C GLU A 264 -14.51 23.50 -9.69
N GLY A 265 -15.16 22.95 -8.65
CA GLY A 265 -15.84 21.66 -8.71
C GLY A 265 -14.86 20.48 -8.94
N LEU A 266 -13.64 20.59 -8.43
CA LEU A 266 -12.62 19.57 -8.54
C LEU A 266 -12.66 18.68 -7.29
N PRO A 267 -12.97 17.36 -7.45
CA PRO A 267 -13.09 16.44 -6.31
C PRO A 267 -11.73 15.88 -5.83
N THR A 268 -10.63 16.49 -6.26
CA THR A 268 -9.26 16.05 -5.91
C THR A 268 -9.05 16.15 -4.41
N GLU A 269 -8.68 15.03 -3.78
CA GLU A 269 -8.38 14.91 -2.36
C GLU A 269 -7.03 15.59 -2.01
N ILE A 270 -6.92 16.19 -0.83
CA ILE A 270 -5.67 16.78 -0.32
C ILE A 270 -5.13 15.89 0.79
N TYR A 271 -3.87 15.46 0.65
CA TYR A 271 -3.11 14.76 1.69
C TYR A 271 -1.98 15.67 2.20
N VAL A 272 -1.73 15.61 3.51
CA VAL A 272 -0.75 16.49 4.17
C VAL A 272 0.50 15.73 4.56
N LEU A 273 1.58 16.45 4.85
CA LEU A 273 2.92 16.02 5.21
C LEU A 273 3.71 15.54 3.98
N ASP A 274 3.47 14.33 3.47
CA ASP A 274 4.23 13.65 2.40
C ASP A 274 5.74 13.53 2.73
N HIS A 275 6.03 12.98 3.94
CA HIS A 275 7.38 12.81 4.49
C HIS A 275 7.42 11.70 5.55
N ASN A 276 8.55 11.52 6.21
CA ASN A 276 8.87 10.41 7.10
C ASN A 276 7.98 10.30 8.35
N PHE A 277 7.92 9.10 8.93
CA PHE A 277 7.14 8.83 10.14
C PHE A 277 7.66 9.54 11.39
N ASP A 278 8.95 9.85 11.49
CA ASP A 278 9.57 10.51 12.65
C ASP A 278 9.10 11.95 12.84
N ILE A 279 8.54 12.58 11.81
CA ILE A 279 7.97 13.94 11.88
C ILE A 279 6.44 13.93 11.80
N TYR A 280 5.77 12.88 12.27
CA TYR A 280 4.30 12.76 12.23
C TYR A 280 3.57 13.92 12.94
N ASP A 281 4.22 14.61 13.88
CA ASP A 281 3.67 15.79 14.57
C ASP A 281 3.35 16.94 13.61
N TYR A 282 4.06 17.01 12.48
CA TYR A 282 3.74 17.92 11.39
C TYR A 282 2.29 17.67 10.88
N ALA A 283 1.96 16.42 10.58
CA ALA A 283 0.61 16.04 10.14
C ALA A 283 -0.44 16.38 11.21
N LEU A 284 -0.15 16.12 12.48
CA LEU A 284 -1.03 16.50 13.59
C LEU A 284 -1.29 18.00 13.65
N THR A 285 -0.24 18.81 13.43
CA THR A 285 -0.36 20.28 13.44
C THR A 285 -1.29 20.75 12.34
N VAL A 286 -1.12 20.25 11.11
CA VAL A 286 -1.99 20.59 9.98
C VAL A 286 -3.43 20.14 10.24
N LEU A 287 -3.63 18.89 10.70
CA LEU A 287 -4.98 18.34 10.96
C LEU A 287 -5.71 19.03 12.11
N LYS A 288 -5.00 19.60 13.08
CA LYS A 288 -5.60 20.38 14.17
C LYS A 288 -6.07 21.78 13.72
N ASN A 289 -5.61 22.28 12.59
CA ASN A 289 -6.11 23.52 12.04
C ASN A 289 -7.51 23.30 11.47
N LYS A 290 -8.53 23.93 12.04
CA LYS A 290 -9.94 23.69 11.72
C LYS A 290 -10.29 24.06 10.27
N GLU A 291 -9.74 25.16 9.76
CA GLU A 291 -9.99 25.61 8.38
C GLU A 291 -9.40 24.64 7.36
N ALA A 292 -8.16 24.21 7.59
CA ALA A 292 -7.50 23.25 6.72
C ALA A 292 -8.16 21.87 6.79
N ASN A 293 -8.50 21.37 7.98
CA ASN A 293 -9.05 20.03 8.20
C ASN A 293 -10.32 19.76 7.38
N GLU A 294 -11.12 20.80 7.11
CA GLU A 294 -12.34 20.69 6.30
C GLU A 294 -12.05 20.21 4.85
N TYR A 295 -10.84 20.47 4.33
CA TYR A 295 -10.44 20.13 2.98
C TYR A 295 -9.49 18.93 2.89
N ILE A 296 -8.99 18.45 4.03
CA ILE A 296 -7.99 17.37 4.08
C ILE A 296 -8.70 16.02 4.08
N ALA A 297 -8.31 15.16 3.15
CA ALA A 297 -8.76 13.78 3.08
C ALA A 297 -7.89 12.83 3.91
N GLY A 298 -6.61 13.15 4.09
CA GLY A 298 -5.70 12.28 4.83
C GLY A 298 -4.28 12.79 4.95
N THR A 299 -3.38 11.87 5.31
CA THR A 299 -1.95 12.11 5.51
C THR A 299 -1.14 11.19 4.60
N ALA A 300 0.02 11.65 4.13
CA ALA A 300 0.94 10.88 3.31
C ALA A 300 2.28 10.72 4.04
N PHE A 301 2.86 9.52 3.96
CA PHE A 301 4.11 9.17 4.65
C PHE A 301 5.14 8.55 3.71
N HIS A 302 6.42 8.74 4.08
CA HIS A 302 7.58 8.08 3.50
C HIS A 302 8.23 7.13 4.52
N GLY A 303 8.90 6.09 4.03
CA GLY A 303 9.42 5.02 4.87
C GLY A 303 10.92 5.11 5.19
N TYR A 304 11.54 6.30 5.17
CA TYR A 304 12.99 6.43 5.34
C TYR A 304 13.42 6.70 6.77
N ALA A 305 12.54 7.22 7.62
CA ALA A 305 12.83 7.47 9.03
C ALA A 305 11.59 7.30 9.91
N GLY A 306 11.81 6.87 11.15
CA GLY A 306 10.71 6.52 12.07
C GLY A 306 10.11 5.15 11.77
N THR A 307 8.93 4.89 12.33
CA THR A 307 8.22 3.61 12.15
C THR A 307 6.72 3.82 11.98
N PRO A 308 6.02 2.94 11.24
CA PRO A 308 4.57 3.03 11.04
C PRO A 308 3.73 2.92 12.33
N SER A 309 4.31 2.56 13.47
CA SER A 309 3.60 2.44 14.75
C SER A 309 2.98 3.76 15.22
N VAL A 310 3.56 4.91 14.84
CA VAL A 310 3.03 6.25 15.17
C VAL A 310 1.64 6.50 14.57
N LEU A 311 1.29 5.81 13.49
CA LEU A 311 0.03 5.98 12.78
C LEU A 311 -1.20 5.64 13.63
N SER A 312 -1.04 4.75 14.62
CA SER A 312 -2.11 4.44 15.57
C SER A 312 -2.61 5.68 16.34
N ASN A 313 -1.75 6.67 16.53
CA ASN A 313 -2.12 7.94 17.17
C ASN A 313 -2.96 8.81 16.22
N LEU A 314 -2.61 8.84 14.92
CA LEU A 314 -3.39 9.55 13.90
C LEU A 314 -4.77 8.91 13.72
N THR A 315 -4.82 7.58 13.57
CA THR A 315 -6.08 6.84 13.40
C THR A 315 -7.04 7.05 14.59
N LYS A 316 -6.50 7.15 15.81
CA LYS A 316 -7.32 7.44 17.02
C LYS A 316 -7.80 8.88 17.06
N ALA A 317 -6.93 9.83 16.69
CA ALA A 317 -7.24 11.26 16.75
C ALA A 317 -8.15 11.73 15.60
N PHE A 318 -7.99 11.14 14.43
CA PHE A 318 -8.68 11.50 13.18
C PHE A 318 -9.11 10.23 12.42
N PRO A 319 -10.12 9.49 12.94
CA PRO A 319 -10.51 8.19 12.38
C PRO A 319 -11.14 8.26 10.98
N ASP A 320 -11.58 9.44 10.56
CA ASP A 320 -12.15 9.72 9.24
C ASP A 320 -11.09 10.04 8.17
N LYS A 321 -9.83 10.25 8.57
CA LYS A 321 -8.74 10.60 7.66
C LYS A 321 -8.00 9.35 7.17
N LYS A 322 -7.77 9.29 5.87
CA LYS A 322 -6.97 8.23 5.25
C LYS A 322 -5.48 8.40 5.56
N ILE A 323 -4.75 7.29 5.50
CA ILE A 323 -3.31 7.27 5.70
C ILE A 323 -2.66 6.57 4.50
N TYR A 324 -1.83 7.29 3.75
CA TYR A 324 -1.11 6.79 2.60
C TYR A 324 0.38 6.64 2.90
N MET A 325 0.97 5.57 2.39
CA MET A 325 2.43 5.48 2.25
C MET A 325 2.76 5.72 0.79
N THR A 326 3.28 6.89 0.51
CA THR A 326 3.46 7.43 -0.83
C THR A 326 4.85 7.19 -1.38
N GLU A 327 5.82 6.83 -0.51
CA GLU A 327 7.19 6.60 -0.94
C GLU A 327 7.99 5.68 -0.02
N LEU A 328 8.65 4.70 -0.65
CA LEU A 328 9.72 3.87 -0.09
C LEU A 328 10.56 3.35 -1.26
N SER A 329 11.88 3.51 -1.21
CA SER A 329 12.80 2.98 -2.21
C SER A 329 13.53 1.74 -1.73
N GLY A 330 13.84 0.84 -2.67
CA GLY A 330 14.92 -0.13 -2.54
C GLY A 330 16.19 0.36 -3.20
N GLY A 331 17.31 -0.31 -2.93
CA GLY A 331 18.59 0.05 -3.50
C GLY A 331 19.72 -0.89 -3.10
N GLU A 332 20.94 -0.56 -3.52
CA GLU A 332 22.14 -1.37 -3.24
C GLU A 332 22.54 -1.39 -1.74
N TRP A 333 21.96 -0.52 -0.93
CA TRP A 333 22.08 -0.56 0.53
C TRP A 333 21.30 -1.70 1.20
N ASN A 334 20.39 -2.35 0.46
CA ASN A 334 19.64 -3.47 0.97
C ASN A 334 20.55 -4.68 1.25
N GLU A 335 20.10 -5.56 2.13
CA GLU A 335 20.77 -6.83 2.39
C GLU A 335 20.95 -7.63 1.09
N LYS A 336 22.11 -8.28 0.92
CA LYS A 336 22.34 -9.18 -0.22
C LYS A 336 21.42 -10.40 -0.23
N ASP A 337 20.91 -10.77 0.94
CA ASP A 337 19.84 -11.76 1.09
C ASP A 337 18.50 -11.11 0.77
N GLU A 338 17.99 -11.35 -0.43
CA GLU A 338 16.73 -10.81 -0.92
C GLU A 338 15.55 -11.13 0.01
N MET A 339 15.54 -12.31 0.67
CA MET A 339 14.45 -12.68 1.57
C MET A 339 14.46 -11.81 2.84
N LYS A 340 15.63 -11.46 3.38
CA LYS A 340 15.71 -10.55 4.52
C LYS A 340 15.16 -9.16 4.16
N THR A 341 15.50 -8.66 2.99
CA THR A 341 14.95 -7.39 2.50
C THR A 341 13.44 -7.49 2.27
N LEU A 342 12.94 -8.58 1.68
CA LEU A 342 11.50 -8.79 1.50
C LEU A 342 10.77 -8.85 2.86
N PHE A 343 11.35 -9.52 3.86
CA PHE A 343 10.79 -9.57 5.21
C PHE A 343 10.81 -8.21 5.90
N TYR A 344 11.87 -7.41 5.72
CA TYR A 344 11.88 -6.03 6.19
C TYR A 344 10.73 -5.21 5.58
N TYR A 345 10.56 -5.26 4.26
CA TYR A 345 9.44 -4.55 3.62
C TYR A 345 8.07 -5.01 4.11
N LEU A 346 7.90 -6.32 4.35
CA LEU A 346 6.63 -6.87 4.81
C LEU A 346 6.41 -6.63 6.31
N ASN A 347 7.37 -7.04 7.15
CA ASN A 347 7.18 -7.12 8.61
C ASN A 347 7.38 -5.79 9.32
N ASP A 348 8.28 -4.92 8.80
CA ASP A 348 8.63 -3.65 9.44
C ASP A 348 7.96 -2.45 8.77
N MET A 349 7.52 -2.58 7.51
CA MET A 349 6.91 -1.48 6.76
C MET A 349 5.45 -1.75 6.40
N ALA A 350 5.15 -2.67 5.47
CA ALA A 350 3.82 -2.82 4.89
C ALA A 350 2.77 -3.34 5.89
N PHE A 351 3.07 -4.40 6.64
CA PHE A 351 2.14 -4.95 7.63
C PHE A 351 1.88 -3.96 8.78
N PRO A 352 2.89 -3.34 9.41
CA PRO A 352 2.65 -2.32 10.43
C PRO A 352 1.92 -1.09 9.87
N MET A 353 2.24 -0.64 8.65
CA MET A 353 1.54 0.45 7.98
C MET A 353 0.03 0.16 7.88
N ILE A 354 -0.32 -1.00 7.29
CA ILE A 354 -1.71 -1.40 7.09
C ILE A 354 -2.39 -1.73 8.44
N ALA A 355 -1.70 -2.38 9.37
CA ALA A 355 -2.25 -2.72 10.69
C ALA A 355 -2.64 -1.47 11.49
N ASN A 356 -1.91 -0.36 11.32
CA ASN A 356 -2.16 0.91 12.00
C ASN A 356 -3.05 1.89 11.20
N GLY A 357 -3.79 1.40 10.21
CA GLY A 357 -4.82 2.19 9.51
C GLY A 357 -4.42 2.64 8.10
N GLY A 358 -3.26 2.23 7.59
CA GLY A 358 -2.83 2.55 6.22
C GLY A 358 -3.80 2.04 5.15
N ASN A 359 -4.07 2.87 4.15
CA ASN A 359 -5.01 2.60 3.07
C ASN A 359 -4.32 2.21 1.76
N ASN A 360 -3.02 2.45 1.62
CA ASN A 360 -2.21 2.07 0.48
C ASN A 360 -0.75 1.78 0.89
N PHE A 361 0.04 1.34 -0.09
CA PHE A 361 1.48 1.18 0.03
C PHE A 361 2.11 1.35 -1.36
N MET A 362 3.10 2.24 -1.49
CA MET A 362 3.72 2.58 -2.76
C MET A 362 5.25 2.53 -2.66
N MET A 363 5.88 1.97 -3.69
CA MET A 363 7.34 2.03 -3.89
C MET A 363 7.73 3.19 -4.80
N PHE A 364 8.96 3.62 -4.75
CA PHE A 364 9.53 4.67 -5.55
C PHE A 364 10.90 4.24 -6.10
N ASN A 365 11.12 4.15 -7.40
CA ASN A 365 10.38 4.40 -8.63
C ASN A 365 9.77 3.11 -9.24
N LEU A 366 8.84 3.24 -10.21
CA LEU A 366 8.36 2.09 -10.99
C LEU A 366 9.44 1.52 -11.92
N ALA A 367 10.31 2.35 -12.47
CA ALA A 367 11.42 1.89 -13.30
C ALA A 367 12.65 2.78 -13.16
N LEU A 368 13.82 2.15 -13.06
CA LEU A 368 15.15 2.76 -13.23
C LEU A 368 15.98 1.83 -14.12
N ASN A 369 17.10 2.35 -14.67
CA ASN A 369 18.04 1.51 -15.43
C ASN A 369 19.08 0.85 -14.50
N SER A 370 19.93 -0.02 -15.04
CA SER A 370 21.00 -0.69 -14.31
C SER A 370 22.10 0.25 -13.76
N GLN A 371 22.05 1.52 -14.11
CA GLN A 371 22.92 2.58 -13.56
C GLN A 371 22.18 3.44 -12.54
N HIS A 372 21.06 2.95 -12.01
CA HIS A 372 20.23 3.59 -10.98
C HIS A 372 19.64 4.95 -11.40
N GLY A 373 19.41 5.13 -12.68
CA GLY A 373 18.91 6.39 -13.26
C GLY A 373 17.85 6.17 -14.35
N PRO A 374 17.67 7.17 -15.23
CA PRO A 374 18.35 8.49 -15.26
C PRO A 374 18.09 9.36 -14.01
N LEU A 375 19.15 10.04 -13.54
CA LEU A 375 19.01 11.05 -12.49
C LEU A 375 18.74 12.42 -13.11
N THR A 376 18.12 13.30 -12.36
CA THR A 376 17.93 14.70 -12.76
C THR A 376 19.27 15.35 -13.03
N PRO A 377 19.45 16.08 -14.14
CA PRO A 377 20.71 16.70 -14.50
C PRO A 377 21.30 17.57 -13.37
N GLY A 378 22.56 17.31 -13.00
CA GLY A 378 23.22 17.92 -11.85
C GLY A 378 22.84 17.30 -10.51
N GLY A 379 21.91 16.34 -10.51
CA GLY A 379 21.51 15.58 -9.34
C GLY A 379 22.36 14.33 -9.17
N GLU A 380 22.89 14.14 -7.98
CA GLU A 380 23.64 12.94 -7.61
C GLU A 380 23.05 12.30 -6.33
N PHE A 381 21.75 12.48 -6.11
CA PHE A 381 21.15 12.19 -4.82
C PHE A 381 21.09 10.66 -4.55
N CYS A 382 20.42 9.89 -5.36
CA CYS A 382 20.30 8.45 -5.12
C CYS A 382 20.95 7.63 -6.26
N LYS A 383 22.28 7.52 -6.21
CA LYS A 383 23.08 6.79 -7.23
C LYS A 383 22.98 5.27 -7.13
N ASP A 384 22.33 4.79 -6.10
CA ASP A 384 22.18 3.38 -5.75
C ASP A 384 20.72 2.97 -5.50
N CYS A 385 19.75 3.84 -5.83
CA CYS A 385 18.33 3.53 -5.82
C CYS A 385 17.98 2.48 -6.90
N ARG A 386 17.00 1.63 -6.59
CA ARG A 386 16.48 0.60 -7.49
C ARG A 386 15.01 0.84 -7.80
N GLY A 387 14.59 0.60 -9.03
CA GLY A 387 13.19 0.62 -9.44
C GLY A 387 12.46 -0.68 -9.08
N VAL A 388 11.14 -0.67 -9.23
CA VAL A 388 10.34 -1.91 -9.24
C VAL A 388 10.74 -2.80 -10.43
N LEU A 389 11.07 -2.15 -11.54
CA LEU A 389 11.70 -2.78 -12.71
C LEU A 389 13.05 -2.12 -12.97
N THR A 390 14.05 -2.91 -13.38
CA THR A 390 15.25 -2.41 -14.06
C THR A 390 15.02 -2.53 -15.56
N ILE A 391 15.18 -1.41 -16.31
CA ILE A 391 14.94 -1.34 -17.77
C ILE A 391 16.19 -0.84 -18.48
N ASP A 392 16.75 -1.67 -19.36
CA ASP A 392 17.87 -1.35 -20.25
C ASP A 392 17.48 -1.65 -21.71
N GLY A 393 17.05 -0.62 -22.44
CA GLY A 393 16.46 -0.81 -23.77
C GLY A 393 15.19 -1.66 -23.68
N ASP A 394 15.16 -2.80 -24.38
CA ASP A 394 14.03 -3.75 -24.34
C ASP A 394 14.16 -4.82 -23.25
N GLU A 395 15.28 -4.87 -22.54
CA GLU A 395 15.48 -5.80 -21.43
C GLU A 395 14.82 -5.28 -20.17
N VAL A 396 14.01 -6.13 -19.53
CA VAL A 396 13.27 -5.80 -18.30
C VAL A 396 13.56 -6.85 -17.25
N LEU A 397 14.11 -6.41 -16.13
CA LEU A 397 14.33 -7.25 -14.96
C LEU A 397 13.37 -6.83 -13.83
N PRO A 398 12.44 -7.69 -13.39
CA PRO A 398 11.67 -7.45 -12.17
C PRO A 398 12.58 -7.53 -10.94
N GLU A 399 12.59 -6.48 -10.15
CA GLU A 399 13.35 -6.39 -8.90
C GLU A 399 12.55 -6.94 -7.71
N LEU A 400 13.14 -6.95 -6.52
CA LEU A 400 12.51 -7.47 -5.32
C LEU A 400 11.18 -6.73 -5.01
N GLU A 401 11.15 -5.45 -5.28
CA GLU A 401 10.00 -4.55 -5.10
C GLU A 401 8.80 -4.95 -5.97
N TYR A 402 9.06 -5.53 -7.15
CA TYR A 402 8.01 -6.10 -8.00
C TYR A 402 7.31 -7.29 -7.31
N TYR A 403 8.09 -8.19 -6.72
CA TYR A 403 7.53 -9.36 -6.02
C TYR A 403 6.82 -8.95 -4.73
N LEU A 404 7.37 -7.99 -3.99
CA LEU A 404 6.71 -7.38 -2.84
C LEU A 404 5.31 -6.87 -3.21
N LEU A 405 5.23 -5.95 -4.18
CA LEU A 405 3.97 -5.37 -4.63
C LEU A 405 3.02 -6.42 -5.20
N GLY A 406 3.57 -7.42 -5.89
CA GLY A 406 2.82 -8.51 -6.47
C GLY A 406 2.12 -9.39 -5.42
N HIS A 407 2.72 -9.61 -4.25
CA HIS A 407 2.07 -10.33 -3.16
C HIS A 407 0.79 -9.65 -2.69
N PHE A 408 0.71 -8.33 -2.78
CA PHE A 408 -0.50 -7.57 -2.48
C PHE A 408 -1.43 -7.47 -3.70
N GLY A 409 -0.92 -6.98 -4.83
CA GLY A 409 -1.74 -6.63 -5.99
C GLY A 409 -2.37 -7.83 -6.71
N LYS A 410 -1.81 -9.06 -6.57
CA LYS A 410 -2.43 -10.28 -7.12
C LYS A 410 -3.72 -10.65 -6.43
N ILE A 411 -3.87 -10.33 -5.14
CA ILE A 411 -4.97 -10.85 -4.32
C ILE A 411 -5.87 -9.77 -3.71
N ILE A 412 -5.42 -8.52 -3.62
CA ILE A 412 -6.17 -7.42 -3.00
C ILE A 412 -6.59 -6.44 -4.07
N ARG A 413 -7.85 -6.04 -4.08
CA ARG A 413 -8.42 -5.08 -5.03
C ARG A 413 -8.77 -3.77 -4.34
N THR A 414 -8.74 -2.68 -5.09
CA THR A 414 -9.25 -1.39 -4.60
C THR A 414 -10.66 -1.55 -4.03
N GLY A 415 -10.87 -1.01 -2.83
CA GLY A 415 -12.11 -1.17 -2.08
C GLY A 415 -12.15 -2.39 -1.16
N ALA A 416 -11.12 -3.24 -1.15
CA ALA A 416 -10.98 -4.32 -0.17
C ALA A 416 -10.93 -3.75 1.25
N LYS A 417 -11.57 -4.44 2.19
CA LYS A 417 -11.47 -4.10 3.61
C LYS A 417 -10.48 -5.02 4.29
N ARG A 418 -9.55 -4.48 5.09
CA ARG A 418 -8.79 -5.32 6.00
C ARG A 418 -9.78 -5.97 6.98
N ILE A 419 -9.62 -7.26 7.23
CA ILE A 419 -10.49 -8.04 8.12
C ILE A 419 -9.69 -8.67 9.24
N GLU A 420 -10.41 -9.15 10.26
CA GLU A 420 -9.78 -9.86 11.36
C GLU A 420 -9.16 -11.18 10.88
N ALA A 421 -7.90 -11.38 11.26
CA ALA A 421 -7.18 -12.64 11.10
C ALA A 421 -6.41 -12.94 12.38
N ASN A 422 -6.67 -14.11 12.98
CA ASN A 422 -6.13 -14.49 14.26
C ASN A 422 -5.34 -15.80 14.16
N LEU A 423 -4.20 -15.85 14.87
CA LEU A 423 -3.39 -17.05 15.06
C LEU A 423 -3.87 -17.79 16.31
N GLN A 424 -4.30 -19.04 16.18
CA GLN A 424 -4.70 -19.90 17.28
C GLN A 424 -3.75 -21.10 17.38
N GLY A 425 -3.24 -21.35 18.58
CA GLY A 425 -2.17 -22.33 18.85
C GLY A 425 -0.86 -21.63 19.20
N MET A 426 0.20 -22.40 19.37
CA MET A 426 1.54 -21.87 19.66
C MET A 426 2.30 -21.63 18.36
N PHE A 427 1.94 -20.55 17.67
CA PHE A 427 2.67 -20.12 16.48
C PHE A 427 4.05 -19.57 16.85
N PRO A 428 5.10 -19.85 16.06
CA PRO A 428 6.36 -19.12 16.14
C PRO A 428 6.14 -17.61 15.92
N GLU A 429 6.92 -16.78 16.60
CA GLU A 429 6.86 -15.31 16.46
C GLU A 429 7.19 -14.83 15.03
N ASP A 430 7.89 -15.69 14.28
CA ASP A 430 8.28 -15.46 12.89
C ASP A 430 7.12 -15.60 11.89
N ILE A 431 5.94 -16.05 12.34
CA ILE A 431 4.75 -16.11 11.49
C ILE A 431 3.96 -14.82 11.60
N LYS A 432 3.77 -14.15 10.46
CA LYS A 432 2.91 -12.95 10.35
C LYS A 432 1.82 -13.20 9.32
N ILE A 433 0.64 -12.65 9.59
CA ILE A 433 -0.52 -12.79 8.70
C ILE A 433 -1.26 -11.48 8.55
N MET A 434 -1.94 -11.32 7.41
CA MET A 434 -2.89 -10.24 7.17
C MET A 434 -3.95 -10.69 6.18
N ALA A 435 -5.23 -10.36 6.46
CA ALA A 435 -6.34 -10.78 5.62
C ALA A 435 -7.23 -9.60 5.20
N PHE A 436 -7.88 -9.79 4.04
CA PHE A 436 -8.76 -8.78 3.44
C PHE A 436 -10.00 -9.44 2.85
N LEU A 437 -11.09 -8.69 2.80
CA LEU A 437 -12.30 -9.00 2.07
C LEU A 437 -12.39 -8.10 0.84
N ASN A 438 -12.30 -8.68 -0.34
CA ASN A 438 -12.44 -7.98 -1.60
C ASN A 438 -13.90 -7.58 -1.89
N PRO A 439 -14.17 -6.58 -2.73
CA PRO A 439 -15.54 -6.16 -3.10
C PRO A 439 -16.37 -7.27 -3.75
N ASP A 440 -15.73 -8.24 -4.41
CA ASP A 440 -16.38 -9.39 -5.03
C ASP A 440 -16.68 -10.54 -4.04
N GLY A 441 -16.37 -10.35 -2.76
CA GLY A 441 -16.57 -11.33 -1.71
C GLY A 441 -15.43 -12.34 -1.54
N THR A 442 -14.40 -12.33 -2.36
CA THR A 442 -13.21 -13.18 -2.17
C THR A 442 -12.39 -12.71 -0.97
N ARG A 443 -11.73 -13.67 -0.28
CA ARG A 443 -10.82 -13.38 0.85
C ARG A 443 -9.40 -13.47 0.36
N ALA A 444 -8.62 -12.45 0.68
CA ALA A 444 -7.18 -12.41 0.44
C ALA A 444 -6.45 -12.65 1.75
N LEU A 445 -5.48 -13.56 1.78
CA LEU A 445 -4.63 -13.84 2.94
C LEU A 445 -3.16 -13.77 2.51
N LEU A 446 -2.38 -12.90 3.14
CA LEU A 446 -0.94 -12.94 3.12
C LEU A 446 -0.45 -13.65 4.38
N ALA A 447 0.51 -14.58 4.22
CA ALA A 447 1.22 -15.16 5.34
C ALA A 447 2.72 -15.19 5.06
N VAL A 448 3.50 -14.84 6.08
CA VAL A 448 4.97 -14.79 6.06
C VAL A 448 5.48 -15.78 7.08
N ASN A 449 6.43 -16.62 6.67
CA ASN A 449 7.23 -17.43 7.57
C ASN A 449 8.70 -16.99 7.46
N ASN A 450 9.12 -16.15 8.39
CA ASN A 450 10.51 -15.69 8.49
C ASN A 450 11.42 -16.69 9.24
N GLY A 451 10.84 -17.76 9.79
CA GLY A 451 11.53 -18.77 10.55
C GLY A 451 12.23 -19.83 9.68
N GLY A 452 12.98 -20.71 10.34
CA GLY A 452 13.76 -21.79 9.72
C GLY A 452 13.02 -23.13 9.61
N THR A 453 11.75 -23.22 10.04
CA THR A 453 10.98 -24.47 10.09
C THR A 453 9.74 -24.41 9.20
N THR A 454 9.36 -25.58 8.67
CA THR A 454 8.07 -25.72 7.98
C THR A 454 6.95 -25.80 9.02
N GLU A 455 5.91 -24.97 8.85
CA GLU A 455 4.75 -25.01 9.73
C GLU A 455 3.54 -25.59 8.99
N ASN A 456 2.93 -26.63 9.58
CA ASN A 456 1.64 -27.11 9.12
C ASN A 456 0.56 -26.19 9.70
N ILE A 457 -0.20 -25.52 8.85
CA ILE A 457 -1.24 -24.58 9.25
C ILE A 457 -2.59 -25.01 8.71
N THR A 458 -3.64 -24.74 9.46
CA THR A 458 -5.03 -24.82 8.98
C THR A 458 -5.55 -23.40 8.84
N ILE A 459 -5.97 -23.02 7.65
CA ILE A 459 -6.64 -21.75 7.39
C ILE A 459 -8.15 -22.02 7.43
N LYS A 460 -8.89 -21.30 8.27
CA LYS A 460 -10.34 -21.44 8.44
C LYS A 460 -11.04 -20.11 8.18
N ASP A 461 -11.97 -20.12 7.24
CA ASP A 461 -12.92 -19.03 7.03
C ASP A 461 -14.13 -19.22 7.96
N GLU A 462 -14.30 -18.29 8.91
CA GLU A 462 -15.39 -18.40 9.90
C GLU A 462 -16.77 -18.12 9.33
N SER A 463 -16.87 -17.45 8.18
CA SER A 463 -18.16 -17.15 7.55
C SER A 463 -18.73 -18.32 6.76
N THR A 464 -17.88 -19.13 6.17
CA THR A 464 -18.28 -20.30 5.37
C THR A 464 -18.04 -21.62 6.10
N GLY A 465 -17.21 -21.61 7.15
CA GLY A 465 -16.70 -22.80 7.81
C GLY A 465 -15.67 -23.58 7.00
N LYS A 466 -15.38 -23.18 5.76
CA LYS A 466 -14.40 -23.85 4.90
C LYS A 466 -12.99 -23.78 5.48
N LYS A 467 -12.21 -24.82 5.24
CA LYS A 467 -10.82 -24.93 5.72
C LYS A 467 -9.87 -25.33 4.60
N LEU A 468 -8.61 -24.92 4.75
CA LEU A 468 -7.49 -25.30 3.90
C LEU A 468 -6.32 -25.68 4.81
N VAL A 469 -5.74 -26.85 4.61
CA VAL A 469 -4.49 -27.25 5.28
C VAL A 469 -3.32 -27.00 4.33
N TYR A 470 -2.30 -26.31 4.83
CA TYR A 470 -1.15 -25.92 4.02
C TYR A 470 0.17 -26.05 4.79
N LYS A 471 1.22 -26.48 4.09
CA LYS A 471 2.58 -26.54 4.61
C LYS A 471 3.32 -25.25 4.28
N LEU A 472 3.36 -24.31 5.23
CA LEU A 472 4.06 -23.04 5.09
C LEU A 472 5.56 -23.26 5.23
N ALA A 473 6.28 -23.24 4.11
CA ALA A 473 7.73 -23.50 4.08
C ALA A 473 8.52 -22.45 4.88
N PRO A 474 9.73 -22.79 5.36
CA PRO A 474 10.62 -21.84 6.00
C PRO A 474 11.01 -20.74 4.99
N SER A 475 11.30 -19.56 5.51
CA SER A 475 11.76 -18.41 4.73
C SER A 475 10.92 -18.20 3.46
N SER A 476 9.61 -18.01 3.65
CA SER A 476 8.65 -17.88 2.54
C SER A 476 7.57 -16.84 2.79
N VAL A 477 7.03 -16.34 1.68
CA VAL A 477 5.84 -15.49 1.63
C VAL A 477 4.82 -16.17 0.74
N ILE A 478 3.58 -16.25 1.21
CA ILE A 478 2.45 -16.75 0.43
C ILE A 478 1.33 -15.72 0.33
N SER A 479 0.68 -15.68 -0.80
CA SER A 479 -0.54 -14.92 -1.05
C SER A 479 -1.63 -15.86 -1.54
N LEU A 480 -2.73 -15.90 -0.81
CA LEU A 480 -3.87 -16.76 -1.07
C LEU A 480 -5.08 -15.92 -1.45
N LEU A 481 -5.78 -16.30 -2.50
CA LEU A 481 -7.10 -15.80 -2.84
C LEU A 481 -8.10 -16.95 -2.67
N LEU A 482 -9.07 -16.77 -1.76
CA LEU A 482 -10.09 -17.74 -1.39
C LEU A 482 -11.46 -17.24 -1.87
N LYS A 483 -12.23 -18.11 -2.55
CA LYS A 483 -13.58 -17.80 -3.06
C LYS A 483 -14.66 -18.26 -2.12
#